data_a17350643482df0e8a96c7e2b13dfcad
#
_entry.id   a17350643482df0e8a96c7e2b13dfcad
#
_cell.length_a   1.000
_cell.length_b   1.000
_cell.length_c   1.000
_cell.angle_alpha   90.00
_cell.angle_beta   90.00
_cell.angle_gamma   90.00
#
_symmetry.space_group_name_H-M   'P 1'
#
loop_
_entity.id
_entity.type
_entity.pdbx_description
1 polymer ?
#
loop_
_entity_poly.entity_id
_entity_poly.type
_entity_poly.pdbx_seq_one_letter_code
_entity_poly.pdbx_strand_id
1 'polypeptide(L)'
;QLIAIQNTYTEDFTHMRTSLAPRLFINIAENLRHQDNLKFFEIGKIYAKNLERDSKIEKLLAGQENLPFPERTKIAGSTTSETIASLRNLLDALFVELFGFIPAVSQGASLAPFLHPGVRGEYSHDGILLAKFGKIHPQVVENFKIPDTAIYFEIDFEAIFQLEKNTEKRLKPISIY
;
A
#
# COMPACT_ATOMS: atom_id res chain seq x y z
N GLN A 1 13.99 11.25 3.63
CA GLN A 1 14.27 11.86 4.94
C GLN A 1 12.99 11.93 5.77
N LEU A 2 13.10 11.63 7.08
CA LEU A 2 12.00 11.71 8.03
C LEU A 2 11.63 13.18 8.32
N ILE A 3 10.36 13.44 8.59
CA ILE A 3 9.84 14.74 9.01
C ILE A 3 9.63 14.67 10.52
N ALA A 4 10.41 15.43 11.28
CA ALA A 4 10.29 15.50 12.73
C ALA A 4 9.06 16.33 13.14
N ILE A 5 8.38 15.89 14.20
CA ILE A 5 7.26 16.59 14.81
C ILE A 5 7.81 17.40 16.00
N GLN A 6 7.49 18.68 16.07
CA GLN A 6 7.82 19.52 17.23
C GLN A 6 6.76 19.31 18.33
N ASN A 7 7.21 19.28 19.59
CA ASN A 7 6.32 19.16 20.77
C ASN A 7 5.47 17.90 20.78
N THR A 8 6.11 16.73 20.64
CA THR A 8 5.41 15.43 20.72
C THR A 8 4.95 15.14 22.14
N TYR A 9 3.72 14.59 22.29
CA TYR A 9 3.20 14.15 23.59
C TYR A 9 3.83 12.85 24.10
N THR A 10 4.44 12.05 23.22
CA THR A 10 5.09 10.78 23.55
C THR A 10 6.38 10.62 22.77
N GLU A 11 7.34 9.91 23.34
CA GLU A 11 8.63 9.61 22.68
C GLU A 11 8.48 8.72 21.43
N ASP A 12 7.38 7.97 21.35
CA ASP A 12 7.13 7.02 20.24
C ASP A 12 6.73 7.68 18.93
N PHE A 13 6.26 8.95 18.96
CA PHE A 13 5.72 9.66 17.80
C PHE A 13 6.52 10.92 17.44
N THR A 14 7.82 10.80 17.37
CA THR A 14 8.72 11.93 17.09
C THR A 14 8.79 12.30 15.61
N HIS A 15 8.30 11.44 14.71
CA HIS A 15 8.37 11.65 13.27
C HIS A 15 7.04 11.31 12.59
N MET A 16 6.77 12.00 11.49
CA MET A 16 5.67 11.65 10.61
C MET A 16 5.94 10.30 9.95
N ARG A 17 4.89 9.47 9.86
CA ARG A 17 4.99 8.12 9.29
C ARG A 17 5.28 8.16 7.80
N THR A 18 6.22 7.35 7.35
CA THR A 18 6.58 7.18 5.94
C THR A 18 5.98 5.91 5.32
N SER A 19 5.31 5.08 6.13
CA SER A 19 4.64 3.85 5.72
C SER A 19 3.54 3.49 6.72
N LEU A 20 2.53 2.76 6.28
CA LEU A 20 1.49 2.19 7.15
C LEU A 20 1.91 0.82 7.74
N ALA A 21 2.92 0.17 7.15
CA ALA A 21 3.34 -1.17 7.51
C ALA A 21 3.70 -1.35 9.01
N PRO A 22 4.53 -0.49 9.64
CA PRO A 22 4.92 -0.71 11.04
C PRO A 22 3.72 -0.77 11.99
N ARG A 23 2.73 0.10 11.81
CA ARG A 23 1.54 0.11 12.67
C ARG A 23 0.67 -1.12 12.47
N LEU A 24 0.51 -1.59 11.23
CA LEU A 24 -0.21 -2.82 10.93
C LEU A 24 0.48 -4.04 11.56
N PHE A 25 1.83 -4.09 11.54
CA PHE A 25 2.57 -5.18 12.17
C PHE A 25 2.46 -5.16 13.70
N ILE A 26 2.49 -3.98 14.32
CA ILE A 26 2.22 -3.82 15.76
C ILE A 26 0.81 -4.32 16.09
N ASN A 27 -0.20 -3.91 15.32
CA ASN A 27 -1.58 -4.34 15.53
C ASN A 27 -1.72 -5.85 15.43
N ILE A 28 -1.04 -6.51 14.47
CA ILE A 28 -1.00 -7.99 14.40
C ILE A 28 -0.41 -8.54 15.69
N ALA A 29 0.80 -8.11 16.08
CA ALA A 29 1.49 -8.62 17.27
C ALA A 29 0.67 -8.48 18.56
N GLU A 30 -0.01 -7.34 18.73
CA GLU A 30 -0.86 -7.07 19.89
C GLU A 30 -2.11 -7.96 19.92
N ASN A 31 -2.68 -8.30 18.76
CA ASN A 31 -3.93 -9.06 18.67
C ASN A 31 -3.75 -10.57 18.56
N LEU A 32 -2.55 -11.08 18.27
CA LEU A 32 -2.25 -12.52 18.26
C LEU A 32 -2.55 -13.22 19.59
N ARG A 33 -2.58 -12.48 20.69
CA ARG A 33 -2.96 -13.00 22.02
C ARG A 33 -4.43 -13.45 22.09
N HIS A 34 -5.26 -12.91 21.20
CA HIS A 34 -6.69 -13.13 21.21
C HIS A 34 -7.19 -13.97 20.04
N GLN A 35 -6.47 -13.95 18.92
CA GLN A 35 -6.91 -14.58 17.69
C GLN A 35 -5.73 -14.85 16.74
N ASP A 36 -5.66 -16.04 16.14
CA ASP A 36 -4.60 -16.41 15.20
C ASP A 36 -4.85 -15.89 13.78
N ASN A 37 -6.14 -15.82 13.39
CA ASN A 37 -6.54 -15.40 12.05
C ASN A 37 -6.88 -13.91 12.03
N LEU A 38 -5.88 -13.11 11.69
CA LEU A 38 -5.99 -11.66 11.69
C LEU A 38 -6.01 -11.10 10.27
N LYS A 39 -6.88 -10.11 10.05
CA LYS A 39 -6.96 -9.33 8.81
C LYS A 39 -7.16 -7.88 9.17
N PHE A 40 -6.15 -7.06 8.92
CA PHE A 40 -6.20 -5.62 9.16
C PHE A 40 -5.98 -4.86 7.87
N PHE A 41 -6.66 -3.75 7.73
CA PHE A 41 -6.36 -2.76 6.70
C PHE A 41 -6.46 -1.35 7.28
N GLU A 42 -5.78 -0.43 6.65
CA GLU A 42 -5.78 0.99 6.99
C GLU A 42 -5.76 1.82 5.71
N ILE A 43 -6.56 2.88 5.69
CA ILE A 43 -6.44 3.95 4.70
C ILE A 43 -5.88 5.15 5.44
N GLY A 44 -4.73 5.63 4.99
CA GLY A 44 -4.06 6.70 5.72
C GLY A 44 -3.00 7.42 4.92
N LYS A 45 -2.63 8.61 5.39
CA LYS A 45 -1.57 9.43 4.78
C LYS A 45 -0.20 9.02 5.28
N ILE A 46 0.76 9.03 4.37
CA ILE A 46 2.18 8.91 4.64
C ILE A 46 2.88 10.20 4.23
N TYR A 47 4.03 10.48 4.83
CA TYR A 47 4.74 11.74 4.69
C TYR A 47 6.23 11.49 4.53
N ALA A 48 6.87 12.11 3.53
CA ALA A 48 8.32 12.08 3.41
C ALA A 48 8.83 13.28 2.62
N LYS A 49 9.99 13.81 2.99
CA LYS A 49 10.63 14.93 2.26
C LYS A 49 10.98 14.55 0.82
N ASN A 50 11.29 13.28 0.58
CA ASN A 50 11.59 12.71 -0.73
C ASN A 50 10.67 11.50 -0.94
N LEU A 51 9.36 11.70 -0.99
CA LEU A 51 8.49 10.72 -1.64
C LEU A 51 9.01 10.61 -3.07
N GLU A 52 9.29 9.40 -3.54
CA GLU A 52 9.70 9.20 -4.94
C GLU A 52 8.72 9.97 -5.81
N ARG A 53 9.25 11.04 -6.38
CA ARG A 53 8.52 11.91 -7.26
C ARG A 53 8.43 11.19 -8.59
N ASP A 54 7.44 10.32 -8.74
CA ASP A 54 7.05 9.94 -10.08
C ASP A 54 6.56 11.22 -10.75
N SER A 55 7.39 11.74 -11.66
CA SER A 55 7.11 13.00 -12.38
C SER A 55 5.77 13.00 -13.10
N LYS A 56 5.21 11.80 -13.36
CA LYS A 56 3.88 11.63 -13.92
C LYS A 56 2.79 11.86 -12.86
N ILE A 57 2.97 11.34 -11.66
CA ILE A 57 2.02 11.56 -10.54
C ILE A 57 2.08 13.01 -10.06
N GLU A 58 3.24 13.64 -10.02
CA GLU A 58 3.35 15.06 -9.65
C GLU A 58 2.63 16.01 -10.60
N LYS A 59 2.74 15.76 -11.92
CA LYS A 59 1.96 16.53 -12.90
C LYS A 59 0.45 16.36 -12.72
N LEU A 60 0.01 15.24 -12.18
CA LEU A 60 -1.39 14.94 -11.92
C LEU A 60 -1.89 15.54 -10.59
N LEU A 61 -0.97 15.74 -9.63
CA LEU A 61 -1.24 16.39 -8.33
C LEU A 61 -0.96 17.90 -8.35
N ALA A 62 -0.57 18.48 -9.49
CA ALA A 62 -0.34 19.90 -9.67
C ALA A 62 -1.60 20.73 -9.37
N GLY A 63 -1.77 21.12 -8.15
CA GLY A 63 -2.94 21.81 -7.55
C GLY A 63 -2.94 21.73 -6.03
N GLN A 64 -2.08 20.88 -5.43
CA GLN A 64 -1.88 20.79 -3.98
C GLN A 64 -0.59 21.56 -3.55
N GLU A 65 -0.27 22.65 -4.22
CA GLU A 65 1.00 23.38 -4.11
C GLU A 65 1.28 24.03 -2.72
N ASN A 66 0.35 23.94 -1.78
CA ASN A 66 0.46 24.63 -0.49
C ASN A 66 0.82 23.74 0.71
N LEU A 67 1.16 22.47 0.51
CA LEU A 67 1.60 21.64 1.62
C LEU A 67 3.10 21.82 1.88
N PRO A 68 3.51 22.00 3.14
CA PRO A 68 4.92 22.22 3.51
C PRO A 68 5.79 20.98 3.21
N PHE A 69 5.20 19.83 2.94
CA PHE A 69 5.86 18.59 2.57
C PHE A 69 4.90 17.66 1.81
N PRO A 70 5.42 16.80 0.91
CA PRO A 70 4.60 15.87 0.15
C PRO A 70 3.91 14.84 1.07
N GLU A 71 2.62 14.65 0.87
CA GLU A 71 1.84 13.60 1.47
C GLU A 71 1.25 12.69 0.40
N ARG A 72 0.99 11.43 0.75
CA ARG A 72 0.28 10.48 -0.11
C ARG A 72 -0.66 9.61 0.70
N THR A 73 -1.84 9.38 0.16
CA THR A 73 -2.78 8.43 0.73
C THR A 73 -2.46 7.02 0.25
N LYS A 74 -2.36 6.09 1.18
CA LYS A 74 -2.16 4.68 0.92
C LYS A 74 -3.31 3.88 1.49
N ILE A 75 -3.63 2.79 0.80
CA ILE A 75 -4.46 1.71 1.32
C ILE A 75 -3.50 0.55 1.58
N ALA A 76 -3.38 0.11 2.81
CA ALA A 76 -2.51 -1.00 3.15
C ALA A 76 -3.24 -2.03 3.99
N GLY A 77 -2.86 -3.28 3.85
CA GLY A 77 -3.39 -4.35 4.69
C GLY A 77 -2.37 -5.43 4.96
N SER A 78 -2.60 -6.15 6.05
CA SER A 78 -1.81 -7.31 6.44
C SER A 78 -2.70 -8.39 7.04
N THR A 79 -2.36 -9.64 6.76
CA THR A 79 -3.12 -10.79 7.26
C THR A 79 -2.18 -11.95 7.61
N THR A 80 -2.60 -12.77 8.58
CA THR A 80 -1.90 -13.99 9.00
C THR A 80 -2.55 -15.26 8.45
N SER A 81 -3.73 -15.16 7.84
CA SER A 81 -4.58 -16.31 7.48
C SER A 81 -4.77 -16.51 5.97
N GLU A 82 -4.18 -15.65 5.14
CA GLU A 82 -4.30 -15.75 3.69
C GLU A 82 -3.00 -16.19 3.03
N THR A 83 -3.12 -16.71 1.80
CA THR A 83 -1.96 -17.02 0.96
C THR A 83 -1.63 -15.85 0.02
N ILE A 84 -0.40 -15.83 -0.51
CA ILE A 84 -0.03 -14.85 -1.56
C ILE A 84 -0.93 -15.00 -2.80
N ALA A 85 -1.34 -16.23 -3.12
CA ALA A 85 -2.24 -16.48 -4.26
C ALA A 85 -3.64 -15.88 -4.02
N SER A 86 -4.21 -16.07 -2.81
CA SER A 86 -5.52 -15.48 -2.47
C SER A 86 -5.46 -13.95 -2.42
N LEU A 87 -4.38 -13.38 -1.87
CA LEU A 87 -4.17 -11.93 -1.87
C LEU A 87 -4.05 -11.39 -3.31
N ARG A 88 -3.30 -12.06 -4.16
CA ARG A 88 -3.19 -11.68 -5.57
C ARG A 88 -4.53 -11.70 -6.28
N ASN A 89 -5.32 -12.78 -6.11
CA ASN A 89 -6.65 -12.87 -6.70
C ASN A 89 -7.58 -11.73 -6.22
N LEU A 90 -7.47 -11.34 -4.95
CA LEU A 90 -8.22 -10.20 -4.41
C LEU A 90 -7.81 -8.89 -5.09
N LEU A 91 -6.52 -8.64 -5.26
CA LEU A 91 -6.02 -7.44 -5.93
C LEU A 91 -6.37 -7.44 -7.42
N ASP A 92 -6.26 -8.58 -8.11
CA ASP A 92 -6.68 -8.74 -9.50
C ASP A 92 -8.17 -8.41 -9.67
N ALA A 93 -9.03 -8.93 -8.79
CA ALA A 93 -10.46 -8.64 -8.80
C ALA A 93 -10.75 -7.15 -8.54
N LEU A 94 -10.05 -6.54 -7.61
CA LEU A 94 -10.15 -5.10 -7.33
C LEU A 94 -9.81 -4.26 -8.58
N PHE A 95 -8.72 -4.59 -9.27
CA PHE A 95 -8.31 -3.85 -10.47
C PHE A 95 -9.25 -4.06 -11.64
N VAL A 96 -9.78 -5.28 -11.82
CA VAL A 96 -10.82 -5.53 -12.82
C VAL A 96 -12.07 -4.70 -12.55
N GLU A 97 -12.49 -4.58 -11.29
CA GLU A 97 -13.66 -3.76 -10.92
C GLU A 97 -13.41 -2.27 -11.15
N LEU A 98 -12.21 -1.78 -10.82
CA LEU A 98 -11.86 -0.37 -10.97
C LEU A 98 -11.60 0.04 -12.42
N PHE A 99 -10.90 -0.79 -13.19
CA PHE A 99 -10.35 -0.42 -14.50
C PHE A 99 -10.89 -1.25 -15.65
N GLY A 100 -11.52 -2.39 -15.39
CA GLY A 100 -11.92 -3.37 -16.41
C GLY A 100 -10.77 -4.25 -16.91
N PHE A 101 -9.57 -4.14 -16.35
CA PHE A 101 -8.39 -4.96 -16.69
C PHE A 101 -7.47 -5.16 -15.49
N ILE A 102 -6.56 -6.14 -15.61
CA ILE A 102 -5.50 -6.39 -14.62
C ILE A 102 -4.24 -5.65 -15.08
N PRO A 103 -3.67 -4.73 -14.27
CA PRO A 103 -2.39 -4.09 -14.58
C PRO A 103 -1.24 -5.10 -14.67
N ALA A 104 -0.14 -4.70 -15.31
CA ALA A 104 1.04 -5.55 -15.42
C ALA A 104 1.60 -5.90 -14.03
N VAL A 105 1.92 -7.18 -13.83
CA VAL A 105 2.52 -7.69 -12.59
C VAL A 105 3.97 -8.06 -12.85
N SER A 106 4.86 -7.57 -12.00
CA SER A 106 6.28 -7.93 -12.02
C SER A 106 6.74 -8.35 -10.61
N GLN A 107 7.90 -9.01 -10.53
CA GLN A 107 8.52 -9.32 -9.23
C GLN A 107 8.98 -8.06 -8.48
N GLY A 108 9.03 -6.93 -9.18
CA GLY A 108 9.33 -5.61 -8.66
C GLY A 108 10.76 -5.44 -8.16
N ALA A 109 11.31 -4.28 -8.51
CA ALA A 109 12.57 -3.80 -7.95
C ALA A 109 12.32 -2.78 -6.82
N SER A 110 11.05 -2.62 -6.39
CA SER A 110 10.70 -1.56 -5.47
C SER A 110 11.39 -1.71 -4.13
N LEU A 111 11.71 -0.56 -3.57
CA LEU A 111 12.34 -0.40 -2.26
C LEU A 111 11.36 -0.69 -1.13
N ALA A 112 10.84 -1.93 -1.05
CA ALA A 112 10.11 -2.41 0.10
C ALA A 112 10.97 -3.44 0.88
N PRO A 113 11.98 -2.98 1.64
CA PRO A 113 12.95 -3.86 2.30
C PRO A 113 12.32 -4.75 3.36
N PHE A 114 11.11 -4.42 3.78
CA PHE A 114 10.32 -5.20 4.71
C PHE A 114 9.54 -6.36 4.06
N LEU A 115 9.56 -6.48 2.73
CA LEU A 115 9.00 -7.62 2.00
C LEU A 115 10.08 -8.65 1.65
N HIS A 116 9.71 -9.92 1.64
CA HIS A 116 10.59 -11.02 1.29
C HIS A 116 11.04 -10.91 -0.18
N PRO A 117 12.35 -10.93 -0.49
CA PRO A 117 12.85 -10.64 -1.84
C PRO A 117 12.37 -11.63 -2.90
N GLY A 118 12.13 -12.89 -2.54
CA GLY A 118 11.68 -13.95 -3.45
C GLY A 118 10.16 -14.16 -3.50
N VAL A 119 9.37 -13.50 -2.62
CA VAL A 119 7.91 -13.71 -2.52
C VAL A 119 7.23 -12.34 -2.41
N ARG A 120 7.31 -11.58 -3.49
CA ARG A 120 6.70 -10.25 -3.61
C ARG A 120 6.31 -9.97 -5.05
N GLY A 121 5.43 -9.00 -5.25
CA GLY A 121 5.04 -8.53 -6.58
C GLY A 121 4.59 -7.07 -6.55
N GLU A 122 4.55 -6.48 -7.73
CA GLU A 122 4.14 -5.10 -7.96
C GLU A 122 3.19 -5.03 -9.15
N TYR A 123 2.14 -4.24 -8.99
CA TYR A 123 1.25 -3.87 -10.09
C TYR A 123 1.65 -2.50 -10.62
N SER A 124 1.80 -2.41 -11.94
CA SER A 124 2.09 -1.15 -12.62
C SER A 124 1.31 -0.99 -13.91
N HIS A 125 1.04 0.24 -14.30
CA HIS A 125 0.44 0.59 -15.57
C HIS A 125 1.12 1.84 -16.12
N ASP A 126 1.56 1.79 -17.38
CA ASP A 126 2.30 2.87 -18.06
C ASP A 126 3.52 3.39 -17.25
N GLY A 127 4.18 2.48 -16.51
CA GLY A 127 5.33 2.80 -15.68
C GLY A 127 4.97 3.45 -14.33
N ILE A 128 3.68 3.57 -13.99
CA ILE A 128 3.20 4.04 -12.70
C ILE A 128 2.98 2.84 -11.78
N LEU A 129 3.61 2.86 -10.60
CA LEU A 129 3.39 1.85 -9.56
C LEU A 129 2.03 2.08 -8.89
N LEU A 130 1.15 1.06 -8.98
CA LEU A 130 -0.20 1.11 -8.41
C LEU A 130 -0.29 0.41 -7.06
N ALA A 131 0.35 -0.74 -6.94
CA ALA A 131 0.35 -1.53 -5.71
C ALA A 131 1.59 -2.41 -5.59
N LYS A 132 1.93 -2.75 -4.36
CA LYS A 132 2.93 -3.77 -4.02
C LYS A 132 2.36 -4.73 -2.99
N PHE A 133 2.80 -5.99 -3.04
CA PHE A 133 2.36 -7.03 -2.13
C PHE A 133 3.45 -8.08 -1.94
N GLY A 134 3.37 -8.84 -0.87
CA GLY A 134 4.31 -9.92 -0.65
C GLY A 134 4.25 -10.51 0.76
N LYS A 135 5.06 -11.54 0.96
CA LYS A 135 5.37 -12.08 2.28
C LYS A 135 6.25 -11.08 3.04
N ILE A 136 6.06 -10.98 4.33
CA ILE A 136 6.90 -10.11 5.16
C ILE A 136 8.30 -10.74 5.30
N HIS A 137 9.34 -9.91 5.31
CA HIS A 137 10.72 -10.36 5.43
C HIS A 137 10.95 -11.07 6.78
N PRO A 138 11.68 -12.22 6.84
CA PRO A 138 11.89 -12.98 8.08
C PRO A 138 12.42 -12.16 9.25
N GLN A 139 13.36 -11.26 9.01
CA GLN A 139 13.90 -10.38 10.05
C GLN A 139 12.84 -9.41 10.60
N VAL A 140 11.89 -8.95 9.78
CA VAL A 140 10.78 -8.11 10.22
C VAL A 140 9.78 -8.93 11.04
N VAL A 141 9.48 -10.15 10.59
CA VAL A 141 8.66 -11.14 11.31
C VAL A 141 9.21 -11.36 12.73
N GLU A 142 10.50 -11.60 12.85
CA GLU A 142 11.18 -11.79 14.13
C GLU A 142 11.13 -10.53 15.00
N ASN A 143 11.46 -9.37 14.45
CA ASN A 143 11.48 -8.10 15.18
C ASN A 143 10.12 -7.70 15.74
N PHE A 144 9.05 -7.93 14.99
CA PHE A 144 7.68 -7.62 15.41
C PHE A 144 6.99 -8.78 16.14
N LYS A 145 7.62 -9.98 16.19
CA LYS A 145 7.04 -11.20 16.78
C LYS A 145 5.68 -11.57 16.17
N ILE A 146 5.60 -11.49 14.87
CA ILE A 146 4.41 -11.86 14.08
C ILE A 146 4.65 -13.21 13.36
N PRO A 147 3.61 -13.94 12.93
CA PRO A 147 3.78 -15.20 12.23
C PRO A 147 4.51 -15.06 10.90
N ASP A 148 5.28 -16.07 10.52
CA ASP A 148 5.97 -16.13 9.23
C ASP A 148 4.99 -16.30 8.04
N THR A 149 3.73 -16.65 8.31
CA THR A 149 2.62 -16.66 7.36
C THR A 149 2.11 -15.27 7.01
N ALA A 150 2.51 -14.25 7.77
CA ALA A 150 2.02 -12.88 7.58
C ALA A 150 2.41 -12.33 6.19
N ILE A 151 1.42 -11.78 5.51
CA ILE A 151 1.53 -11.14 4.20
C ILE A 151 1.03 -9.71 4.28
N TYR A 152 1.47 -8.89 3.33
CA TYR A 152 1.19 -7.46 3.28
C TYR A 152 0.89 -7.01 1.87
N PHE A 153 0.05 -6.00 1.73
CA PHE A 153 -0.13 -5.24 0.51
C PHE A 153 -0.23 -3.74 0.80
N GLU A 154 0.11 -2.95 -0.18
CA GLU A 154 -0.06 -1.49 -0.16
C GLU A 154 -0.41 -1.00 -1.55
N ILE A 155 -1.42 -0.13 -1.62
CA ILE A 155 -1.95 0.45 -2.84
C ILE A 155 -1.73 1.97 -2.78
N ASP A 156 -1.27 2.58 -3.87
CA ASP A 156 -1.20 4.03 -4.02
C ASP A 156 -2.57 4.57 -4.46
N PHE A 157 -3.27 5.22 -3.52
CA PHE A 157 -4.62 5.70 -3.78
C PHE A 157 -4.66 6.79 -4.86
N GLU A 158 -3.72 7.72 -4.83
CA GLU A 158 -3.64 8.79 -5.83
C GLU A 158 -3.35 8.23 -7.23
N ALA A 159 -2.45 7.24 -7.34
CA ALA A 159 -2.14 6.60 -8.60
C ALA A 159 -3.36 5.89 -9.20
N ILE A 160 -4.11 5.16 -8.37
CA ILE A 160 -5.36 4.51 -8.78
C ILE A 160 -6.40 5.53 -9.21
N PHE A 161 -6.63 6.56 -8.41
CA PHE A 161 -7.64 7.58 -8.69
C PHE A 161 -7.38 8.33 -10.01
N GLN A 162 -6.09 8.60 -10.32
CA GLN A 162 -5.72 9.23 -11.56
C GLN A 162 -5.89 8.30 -12.77
N LEU A 163 -5.55 7.02 -12.61
CA LEU A 163 -5.76 6.04 -13.66
C LEU A 163 -7.26 5.87 -13.96
N GLU A 164 -8.09 5.80 -12.94
CA GLU A 164 -9.56 5.70 -13.08
C GLU A 164 -10.15 6.88 -13.85
N LYS A 165 -9.70 8.11 -13.56
CA LYS A 165 -10.15 9.31 -14.28
C LYS A 165 -9.79 9.30 -15.77
N ASN A 166 -8.65 8.71 -16.12
CA ASN A 166 -8.17 8.64 -17.50
C ASN A 166 -8.73 7.43 -18.27
N THR A 167 -9.29 6.46 -17.54
CA THR A 167 -9.96 5.30 -18.15
C THR A 167 -11.41 5.69 -18.36
N GLU A 168 -11.80 5.95 -19.61
CA GLU A 168 -13.22 6.15 -19.93
C GLU A 168 -14.01 4.94 -19.43
N LYS A 169 -14.79 5.13 -18.37
CA LYS A 169 -15.79 4.14 -17.95
C LYS A 169 -16.77 3.99 -19.12
N ARG A 170 -16.58 2.99 -19.95
CA ARG A 170 -17.63 2.50 -20.83
C ARG A 170 -18.73 1.91 -19.96
N LEU A 171 -19.59 2.77 -19.45
CA LEU A 171 -20.87 2.37 -18.90
C LEU A 171 -21.58 1.61 -20.03
N LYS A 172 -21.60 0.29 -19.95
CA LYS A 172 -22.48 -0.49 -20.84
C LYS A 172 -23.89 -0.03 -20.52
N PRO A 173 -24.66 0.50 -21.48
CA PRO A 173 -26.05 0.84 -21.23
C PRO A 173 -26.75 -0.45 -20.77
N ILE A 174 -27.39 -0.40 -19.61
CA ILE A 174 -28.27 -1.48 -19.16
C ILE A 174 -29.40 -1.54 -20.17
N SER A 175 -29.44 -2.59 -20.98
CA SER A 175 -30.57 -2.86 -21.84
C SER A 175 -31.76 -3.17 -20.96
N ILE A 176 -32.67 -2.23 -20.83
CA ILE A 176 -33.96 -2.42 -20.17
C ILE A 176 -34.87 -3.09 -21.21
N TYR A 177 -35.01 -4.39 -21.15
CA TYR A 177 -36.07 -5.15 -21.77
C TYR A 177 -37.01 -5.70 -20.71
#